data_46ad0613aa9ebcccbe6c9c6fcce5c337
#
_entry.id   46ad0613aa9ebcccbe6c9c6fcce5c337
#
_cell.length_a   1.000
_cell.length_b   1.000
_cell.length_c   1.000
_cell.angle_alpha   90.00
_cell.angle_beta   90.00
_cell.angle_gamma   90.00
#
_symmetry.space_group_name_H-M   'P 1'
#
loop_
_entity.id
_entity.type
_entity.pdbx_description
1 polymer ?
#
loop_
_entity_poly.entity_id
_entity_poly.type
_entity_poly.pdbx_seq_one_letter_code
_entity_poly.pdbx_strand_id
1 'polypeptide(L)'
;MKFPTTFLFLLTLATPMAQAMTIDPKALARFDHGYIVCEAKNPAMKGQRDEAYLSLWKVKPDPKARAELAAARKTASYRSEQALVQKRDAKGAAPAASSPIEQQCQALWAETQGTAKKKQ
;
A
#
# COMPACT_ATOMS: atom_id res chain seq x y z
N MET A 1 46.82 -41.40 18.58
CA MET A 1 45.41 -41.43 18.21
C MET A 1 44.98 -40.05 17.77
N LYS A 2 44.75 -39.87 16.53
CA LYS A 2 44.30 -38.59 15.97
C LYS A 2 42.81 -38.70 15.72
N PHE A 3 42.03 -37.93 16.49
CA PHE A 3 40.59 -37.80 16.21
C PHE A 3 40.42 -36.82 15.09
N PRO A 4 39.68 -37.18 14.03
CA PRO A 4 39.34 -36.19 12.99
C PRO A 4 38.33 -35.22 13.62
N THR A 5 38.79 -34.02 13.80
CA THR A 5 37.89 -32.93 14.19
C THR A 5 37.04 -32.61 12.96
N THR A 6 35.88 -33.23 12.93
CA THR A 6 34.89 -32.91 11.91
C THR A 6 34.36 -31.53 12.27
N PHE A 7 34.91 -30.50 11.69
CA PHE A 7 34.34 -29.18 11.70
C PHE A 7 33.05 -29.25 10.90
N LEU A 8 31.95 -29.41 11.60
CA LEU A 8 30.63 -29.19 11.01
C LEU A 8 30.51 -27.68 10.75
N PHE A 9 30.80 -27.28 9.53
CA PHE A 9 30.42 -25.97 9.06
C PHE A 9 28.90 -25.98 8.95
N LEU A 10 28.24 -25.48 9.99
CA LEU A 10 26.86 -25.05 9.89
C LEU A 10 26.87 -23.83 8.96
N LEU A 11 26.64 -24.09 7.70
CA LEU A 11 26.22 -23.05 6.77
C LEU A 11 24.86 -22.55 7.27
N THR A 12 24.88 -21.53 8.07
CA THR A 12 23.68 -20.72 8.27
C THR A 12 23.43 -20.04 6.96
N LEU A 13 22.58 -20.65 6.14
CA LEU A 13 21.96 -19.97 5.04
C LEU A 13 21.13 -18.85 5.63
N ALA A 14 21.74 -17.66 5.71
CA ALA A 14 21.00 -16.44 5.92
C ALA A 14 20.13 -16.28 4.67
N THR A 15 18.94 -16.86 4.70
CA THR A 15 17.93 -16.49 3.73
C THR A 15 17.71 -15.00 3.85
N PRO A 16 17.92 -14.22 2.77
CA PRO A 16 17.50 -12.84 2.82
C PRO A 16 16.00 -12.88 3.12
N MET A 17 15.62 -12.40 4.28
CA MET A 17 14.23 -12.14 4.57
C MET A 17 13.78 -11.14 3.53
N ALA A 18 13.13 -11.62 2.46
CA ALA A 18 12.33 -10.77 1.65
C ALA A 18 11.40 -10.06 2.63
N GLN A 19 11.61 -8.77 2.83
CA GLN A 19 10.78 -8.00 3.73
C GLN A 19 9.36 -8.11 3.22
N ALA A 20 8.58 -9.00 3.84
CA ALA A 20 7.17 -9.06 3.59
C ALA A 20 6.62 -7.69 3.96
N MET A 21 6.07 -6.99 2.97
CA MET A 21 5.41 -5.73 3.20
C MET A 21 4.31 -5.95 4.22
N THR A 22 4.43 -5.28 5.38
CA THR A 22 3.39 -5.34 6.38
C THR A 22 2.29 -4.35 5.98
N ILE A 23 1.19 -4.89 5.47
CA ILE A 23 0.04 -4.07 5.11
C ILE A 23 -0.85 -3.93 6.33
N ASP A 24 -1.06 -2.67 6.78
CA ASP A 24 -2.08 -2.38 7.78
C ASP A 24 -3.44 -2.25 7.08
N PRO A 25 -4.38 -3.18 7.34
CA PRO A 25 -5.68 -3.14 6.67
C PRO A 25 -6.46 -1.85 6.93
N LYS A 26 -6.33 -1.26 8.10
CA LYS A 26 -7.02 0.00 8.43
C LYS A 26 -6.45 1.17 7.64
N ALA A 27 -5.13 1.26 7.55
CA ALA A 27 -4.48 2.28 6.74
C ALA A 27 -4.82 2.13 5.27
N LEU A 28 -4.87 0.90 4.77
CA LEU A 28 -5.26 0.62 3.39
C LEU A 28 -6.70 1.05 3.12
N ALA A 29 -7.63 0.81 4.05
CA ALA A 29 -9.02 1.22 3.89
C ALA A 29 -9.15 2.74 3.77
N ARG A 30 -8.41 3.49 4.58
CA ARG A 30 -8.36 4.95 4.50
C ARG A 30 -7.75 5.44 3.20
N PHE A 31 -6.67 4.81 2.78
CA PHE A 31 -6.04 5.11 1.49
C PHE A 31 -7.01 4.88 0.33
N ASP A 32 -7.63 3.71 0.28
CA ASP A 32 -8.57 3.36 -0.78
C ASP A 32 -9.73 4.36 -0.84
N HIS A 33 -10.26 4.74 0.31
CA HIS A 33 -11.35 5.72 0.36
C HIS A 33 -10.93 7.07 -0.22
N GLY A 34 -9.79 7.58 0.19
CA GLY A 34 -9.25 8.84 -0.34
C GLY A 34 -8.92 8.74 -1.82
N TYR A 35 -8.39 7.61 -2.24
CA TYR A 35 -8.04 7.38 -3.64
C TYR A 35 -9.26 7.36 -4.55
N ILE A 36 -10.37 6.76 -4.10
CA ILE A 36 -11.62 6.74 -4.86
C ILE A 36 -12.13 8.17 -5.10
N VAL A 37 -12.04 9.04 -4.10
CA VAL A 37 -12.39 10.45 -4.26
C VAL A 37 -11.50 11.12 -5.31
N CYS A 38 -10.21 10.82 -5.29
CA CYS A 38 -9.27 11.35 -6.27
C CYS A 38 -9.54 10.82 -7.68
N GLU A 39 -9.91 9.56 -7.84
CA GLU A 39 -10.27 8.97 -9.13
C GLU A 39 -11.43 9.71 -9.77
N ALA A 40 -12.40 10.12 -8.97
CA ALA A 40 -13.55 10.88 -9.48
C ALA A 40 -13.16 12.25 -10.02
N LYS A 41 -12.11 12.85 -9.47
CA LYS A 41 -11.63 14.19 -9.88
C LYS A 41 -10.55 14.13 -10.97
N ASN A 42 -9.80 13.03 -11.02
CA ASN A 42 -8.71 12.85 -11.98
C ASN A 42 -8.84 11.49 -12.67
N PRO A 43 -9.42 11.43 -13.88
CA PRO A 43 -9.61 10.16 -14.58
C PRO A 43 -8.32 9.36 -14.85
N ALA A 44 -7.17 10.01 -14.89
CA ALA A 44 -5.89 9.34 -15.09
C ALA A 44 -5.54 8.42 -13.91
N MET A 45 -6.13 8.65 -12.75
CA MET A 45 -5.89 7.85 -11.55
C MET A 45 -6.72 6.56 -11.51
N LYS A 46 -7.72 6.44 -12.36
CA LYS A 46 -8.59 5.25 -12.38
C LYS A 46 -7.81 3.98 -12.68
N GLY A 47 -8.03 2.94 -11.88
CA GLY A 47 -7.39 1.64 -12.06
C GLY A 47 -5.94 1.58 -11.58
N GLN A 48 -5.39 2.65 -11.02
CA GLN A 48 -3.99 2.74 -10.58
C GLN A 48 -3.85 2.67 -9.06
N ARG A 49 -4.89 2.22 -8.35
CA ARG A 49 -4.92 2.24 -6.88
C ARG A 49 -3.81 1.39 -6.27
N ASP A 50 -3.65 0.17 -6.75
CA ASP A 50 -2.64 -0.75 -6.22
C ASP A 50 -1.23 -0.23 -6.51
N GLU A 51 -1.00 0.22 -7.71
CA GLU A 51 0.28 0.79 -8.12
C GLU A 51 0.62 2.03 -7.30
N ALA A 52 -0.36 2.90 -7.06
CA ALA A 52 -0.18 4.09 -6.25
C ALA A 52 0.19 3.75 -4.81
N TYR A 53 -0.54 2.82 -4.19
CA TYR A 53 -0.25 2.38 -2.83
C TYR A 53 1.17 1.79 -2.72
N LEU A 54 1.49 0.87 -3.63
CA LEU A 54 2.80 0.22 -3.63
C LEU A 54 3.93 1.21 -3.89
N SER A 55 3.70 2.20 -4.73
CA SER A 55 4.68 3.26 -5.00
C SER A 55 5.00 4.08 -3.75
N LEU A 56 4.00 4.40 -2.93
CA LEU A 56 4.21 5.13 -1.68
C LEU A 56 5.09 4.36 -0.71
N TRP A 57 4.99 3.03 -0.71
CA TRP A 57 5.79 2.15 0.13
C TRP A 57 7.07 1.67 -0.55
N LYS A 58 7.36 2.16 -1.76
CA LYS A 58 8.54 1.78 -2.56
C LYS A 58 8.62 0.29 -2.82
N VAL A 59 7.49 -0.35 -3.04
CA VAL A 59 7.34 -1.76 -3.36
C VAL A 59 7.00 -1.91 -4.84
N LYS A 60 7.62 -2.87 -5.50
CA LYS A 60 7.30 -3.18 -6.90
C LYS A 60 5.89 -3.75 -7.02
N PRO A 61 5.11 -3.33 -8.03
CA PRO A 61 3.77 -3.85 -8.25
C PRO A 61 3.81 -5.23 -8.92
N ASP A 62 4.37 -6.21 -8.23
CA ASP A 62 4.41 -7.58 -8.71
C ASP A 62 3.12 -8.35 -8.31
N PRO A 63 2.89 -9.56 -8.88
CA PRO A 63 1.69 -10.33 -8.56
C PRO A 63 1.57 -10.68 -7.08
N LYS A 64 2.67 -10.91 -6.38
CA LYS A 64 2.68 -11.22 -4.95
C LYS A 64 2.20 -10.02 -4.13
N ALA A 65 2.72 -8.84 -4.40
CA ALA A 65 2.34 -7.62 -3.71
C ALA A 65 0.84 -7.31 -3.93
N ARG A 66 0.35 -7.47 -5.15
CA ARG A 66 -1.07 -7.30 -5.46
C ARG A 66 -1.95 -8.32 -4.74
N ALA A 67 -1.50 -9.56 -4.63
CA ALA A 67 -2.22 -10.60 -3.90
C ALA A 67 -2.30 -10.27 -2.40
N GLU A 68 -1.23 -9.74 -1.83
CA GLU A 68 -1.21 -9.29 -0.44
C GLU A 68 -2.20 -8.14 -0.19
N LEU A 69 -2.28 -7.18 -1.11
CA LEU A 69 -3.29 -6.11 -1.04
C LEU A 69 -4.71 -6.66 -1.12
N ALA A 70 -4.95 -7.58 -2.04
CA ALA A 70 -6.26 -8.22 -2.17
C ALA A 70 -6.66 -8.97 -0.90
N ALA A 71 -5.72 -9.68 -0.28
CA ALA A 71 -5.95 -10.38 0.97
C ALA A 71 -6.26 -9.41 2.11
N ALA A 72 -5.52 -8.29 2.20
CA ALA A 72 -5.75 -7.27 3.23
C ALA A 72 -7.15 -6.66 3.11
N ARG A 73 -7.65 -6.46 1.90
CA ARG A 73 -9.00 -5.94 1.65
C ARG A 73 -10.12 -6.90 2.04
N LYS A 74 -9.82 -8.16 2.23
CA LYS A 74 -10.80 -9.17 2.66
C LYS A 74 -10.89 -9.31 4.18
N THR A 75 -10.03 -8.65 4.93
CA THR A 75 -10.00 -8.75 6.39
C THR A 75 -11.17 -8.02 7.03
N ALA A 76 -11.56 -8.48 8.22
CA ALA A 76 -12.58 -7.80 9.02
C ALA A 76 -12.14 -6.38 9.41
N SER A 77 -10.86 -6.19 9.70
CA SER A 77 -10.30 -4.88 10.04
C SER A 77 -10.46 -3.87 8.91
N TYR A 78 -10.22 -4.29 7.68
CA TYR A 78 -10.42 -3.44 6.51
C TYR A 78 -11.89 -3.02 6.36
N ARG A 79 -12.79 -3.99 6.46
CA ARG A 79 -14.24 -3.73 6.32
C ARG A 79 -14.77 -2.82 7.41
N SER A 80 -14.32 -3.01 8.65
CA SER A 80 -14.71 -2.16 9.77
C SER A 80 -14.26 -0.73 9.57
N GLU A 81 -13.03 -0.52 9.16
CA GLU A 81 -12.51 0.83 8.91
C GLU A 81 -13.20 1.49 7.72
N GLN A 82 -13.46 0.73 6.66
CA GLN A 82 -14.21 1.21 5.50
C GLN A 82 -15.60 1.73 5.92
N ALA A 83 -16.30 0.98 6.76
CA ALA A 83 -17.60 1.39 7.26
C ALA A 83 -17.50 2.67 8.11
N LEU A 84 -16.47 2.81 8.94
CA LEU A 84 -16.24 4.00 9.76
C LEU A 84 -15.99 5.23 8.91
N VAL A 85 -15.17 5.12 7.88
CA VAL A 85 -14.87 6.22 6.98
C VAL A 85 -16.11 6.67 6.22
N GLN A 86 -16.90 5.72 5.74
CA GLN A 86 -18.16 6.02 5.06
C GLN A 86 -19.15 6.73 5.98
N LYS A 87 -19.22 6.34 7.26
CA LYS A 87 -20.08 7.01 8.24
C LYS A 87 -19.66 8.44 8.51
N ARG A 88 -18.35 8.70 8.58
CA ARG A 88 -17.83 10.06 8.75
C ARG A 88 -18.27 10.96 7.60
N ASP A 89 -18.17 10.46 6.39
CA ASP A 89 -18.55 11.23 5.20
C ASP A 89 -20.05 11.49 5.16
N ALA A 90 -20.87 10.50 5.53
CA ALA A 90 -22.31 10.64 5.57
C ALA A 90 -22.78 11.65 6.60
N LYS A 91 -22.01 11.90 7.66
CA LYS A 91 -22.34 12.88 8.71
C LYS A 91 -21.96 14.32 8.38
N GLY A 92 -21.63 14.61 7.14
CA GLY A 92 -21.30 15.98 6.74
C GLY A 92 -19.90 16.43 7.10
N ALA A 93 -19.04 15.52 7.54
CA ALA A 93 -17.62 15.77 7.64
C ALA A 93 -16.96 15.77 6.28
N ALA A 94 -17.75 15.69 5.21
CA ALA A 94 -17.25 15.86 3.86
C ALA A 94 -16.59 17.24 3.80
N PRO A 95 -15.30 17.31 3.47
CA PRO A 95 -14.66 18.60 3.35
C PRO A 95 -15.45 19.41 2.33
N ALA A 96 -15.78 20.59 2.73
CA ALA A 96 -16.33 21.58 1.82
C ALA A 96 -15.53 21.51 0.54
N ALA A 97 -16.24 21.27 -0.50
CA ALA A 97 -15.73 21.11 -1.82
C ALA A 97 -14.43 21.81 -1.98
N SER A 98 -13.48 21.13 -2.40
CA SER A 98 -12.70 21.82 -3.23
C SER A 98 -11.23 21.76 -3.05
N SER A 99 -10.70 22.86 -3.00
CA SER A 99 -9.31 23.17 -3.15
C SER A 99 -8.38 22.26 -2.34
N PRO A 100 -8.60 21.99 -1.05
CA PRO A 100 -7.70 21.12 -0.28
C PRO A 100 -7.65 19.67 -0.77
N ILE A 101 -8.80 19.11 -1.14
CA ILE A 101 -8.85 17.72 -1.64
C ILE A 101 -8.18 17.61 -3.00
N GLU A 102 -8.45 18.55 -3.89
CA GLU A 102 -7.83 18.55 -5.20
C GLU A 102 -6.32 18.67 -5.11
N GLN A 103 -5.82 19.54 -4.23
CA GLN A 103 -4.39 19.67 -3.97
C GLN A 103 -3.79 18.39 -3.41
N GLN A 104 -4.47 17.73 -2.48
CA GLN A 104 -4.02 16.46 -1.93
C GLN A 104 -3.98 15.37 -3.00
N CYS A 105 -4.98 15.31 -3.86
CA CYS A 105 -5.02 14.35 -4.97
C CYS A 105 -3.88 14.59 -5.96
N GLN A 106 -3.62 15.84 -6.31
CA GLN A 106 -2.53 16.20 -7.19
C GLN A 106 -1.17 15.87 -6.57
N ALA A 107 -0.99 16.15 -5.29
CA ALA A 107 0.23 15.84 -4.57
C ALA A 107 0.47 14.33 -4.51
N LEU A 108 -0.55 13.57 -4.19
CA LEU A 108 -0.48 12.10 -4.17
C LEU A 108 -0.08 11.55 -5.54
N TRP A 109 -0.75 12.04 -6.59
CA TRP A 109 -0.50 11.60 -7.96
C TRP A 109 0.92 11.94 -8.41
N ALA A 110 1.36 13.16 -8.13
CA ALA A 110 2.73 13.59 -8.45
C ALA A 110 3.77 12.74 -7.72
N GLU A 111 3.54 12.41 -6.47
CA GLU A 111 4.43 11.57 -5.68
C GLU A 111 4.52 10.15 -6.24
N THR A 112 3.39 9.55 -6.59
CA THR A 112 3.39 8.20 -7.19
C THR A 112 4.08 8.19 -8.54
N GLN A 113 3.87 9.20 -9.37
CA GLN A 113 4.54 9.33 -10.66
C GLN A 113 6.05 9.58 -10.50
N GLY A 114 6.41 10.42 -9.54
CA GLY A 114 7.81 10.70 -9.23
C GLY A 114 8.56 9.45 -8.79
N THR A 115 7.94 8.63 -7.95
CA THR A 115 8.52 7.36 -7.49
C THR A 115 8.65 6.37 -8.64
N ALA A 116 7.67 6.27 -9.51
CA ALA A 116 7.71 5.40 -10.68
C ALA A 116 8.83 5.81 -11.65
N LYS A 117 9.02 7.10 -11.87
CA LYS A 117 10.09 7.62 -12.74
C LYS A 117 11.48 7.36 -12.19
N LYS A 118 11.67 7.40 -10.88
CA LYS A 118 12.96 7.13 -10.26
C LYS A 118 13.41 5.68 -10.35
N LYS A 119 12.50 4.76 -10.61
CA LYS A 119 12.78 3.32 -10.74
C LYS A 119 13.09 2.89 -12.17
N GLN A 120 12.94 3.76 -13.10
CA GLN A 120 13.35 3.55 -14.49
C GLN A 120 14.83 3.97 -14.62
#